data_1ce2e637512c3bb024970f1d279a1237
#
_entry.id   1ce2e637512c3bb024970f1d279a1237
#
_cell.length_a   1.000
_cell.length_b   1.000
_cell.length_c   1.000
_cell.angle_alpha   90.00
_cell.angle_beta   90.00
_cell.angle_gamma   90.00
#
_symmetry.space_group_name_H-M   'P 1'
#
loop_
_entity.id
_entity.type
_entity.pdbx_description
1 polymer ?
#
loop_
_entity_poly.entity_id
_entity_poly.type
_entity_poly.pdbx_seq_one_letter_code
_entity_poly.pdbx_strand_id
1 'polypeptide(L)'
;SKRNIDDLPQVPVYVGEDYILFYVQGPISWTYNGSRFAHTRNTYSDFGYYLLSDDAGAMLPFPEAEAVSGSPTDVTYYSYYQVQDNDSVNLIDRTGVSGGGRTFYGEQFAAGQTRTFTFSTPYANGDNSSVYIDMAANAATTSTVKAQLNNTSSKSIYISSIPDHYTFGVAGTISMNGASEEQNQRVTMQFVNSNAGALAWLNYIEITTPSELVMTGSYMGIRSLVNRNTTNPVRFLLRNTTASTQIWDVTDLAAIQRMP
;
A
#
# COMPACT_ATOMS: atom_id res chain seq x y z
N SER A 1 14.22 -14.88 -25.64
CA SER A 1 14.20 -15.96 -24.62
C SER A 1 12.80 -16.53 -24.57
N LYS A 2 12.66 -17.85 -24.74
CA LYS A 2 11.41 -18.55 -24.48
C LYS A 2 11.09 -18.34 -23.01
N ARG A 3 9.98 -17.66 -22.66
CA ARG A 3 9.43 -17.73 -21.32
C ARG A 3 9.08 -19.19 -21.06
N ASN A 4 9.73 -19.81 -20.09
CA ASN A 4 9.15 -21.00 -19.48
C ASN A 4 7.82 -20.55 -18.89
N ILE A 5 6.73 -21.06 -19.40
CA ILE A 5 5.43 -20.95 -18.77
C ILE A 5 5.47 -22.07 -17.73
N ASP A 6 5.82 -21.72 -16.50
CA ASP A 6 5.65 -22.64 -15.39
C ASP A 6 4.16 -22.88 -15.20
N ASP A 7 3.78 -24.09 -14.83
CA ASP A 7 2.41 -24.41 -14.46
C ASP A 7 1.96 -23.50 -13.33
N LEU A 8 0.66 -23.15 -13.31
CA LEU A 8 0.08 -22.34 -12.27
C LEU A 8 0.26 -23.05 -10.91
N PRO A 9 0.90 -22.41 -9.91
CA PRO A 9 1.03 -23.03 -8.61
C PRO A 9 -0.34 -23.22 -7.97
N GLN A 10 -0.53 -24.37 -7.33
CA GLN A 10 -1.73 -24.59 -6.54
C GLN A 10 -1.75 -23.67 -5.32
N VAL A 11 -2.96 -23.26 -4.93
CA VAL A 11 -3.21 -22.46 -3.73
C VAL A 11 -3.83 -23.35 -2.66
N PRO A 12 -3.37 -23.32 -1.40
CA PRO A 12 -4.00 -24.07 -0.32
C PRO A 12 -5.47 -23.70 -0.15
N VAL A 13 -6.33 -24.69 0.06
CA VAL A 13 -7.78 -24.52 0.16
C VAL A 13 -8.29 -25.03 1.50
N TYR A 14 -9.00 -24.20 2.23
CA TYR A 14 -9.78 -24.59 3.40
C TYR A 14 -11.16 -25.08 2.95
N VAL A 15 -11.56 -26.26 3.38
CA VAL A 15 -12.87 -26.86 3.07
C VAL A 15 -13.75 -26.78 4.30
N GLY A 16 -14.85 -26.02 4.21
CA GLY A 16 -15.95 -25.98 5.18
C GLY A 16 -17.02 -27.04 4.85
N GLU A 17 -18.15 -26.99 5.54
CA GLU A 17 -19.27 -27.94 5.30
C GLU A 17 -19.89 -27.75 3.90
N ASP A 18 -20.10 -26.50 3.49
CA ASP A 18 -20.81 -26.11 2.25
C ASP A 18 -20.07 -25.01 1.46
N TYR A 19 -18.81 -24.74 1.81
CA TYR A 19 -18.00 -23.72 1.15
C TYR A 19 -16.52 -24.10 1.12
N ILE A 20 -15.79 -23.48 0.22
CA ILE A 20 -14.32 -23.48 0.20
C ILE A 20 -13.81 -22.05 0.37
N LEU A 21 -12.68 -21.89 1.07
CA LEU A 21 -11.97 -20.63 1.21
C LEU A 21 -10.53 -20.82 0.77
N PHE A 22 -10.02 -19.83 0.08
CA PHE A 22 -8.61 -19.75 -0.27
C PHE A 22 -8.16 -18.29 -0.25
N TYR A 23 -6.88 -18.08 0.05
CA TYR A 23 -6.32 -16.74 0.04
C TYR A 23 -5.90 -16.36 -1.37
N VAL A 24 -6.28 -15.16 -1.79
CA VAL A 24 -5.94 -14.59 -3.09
C VAL A 24 -5.20 -13.28 -2.93
N GLN A 25 -4.19 -13.07 -3.76
CA GLN A 25 -3.50 -11.80 -3.85
C GLN A 25 -4.10 -10.98 -5.00
N GLY A 26 -4.53 -9.77 -4.68
CA GLY A 26 -5.03 -8.81 -5.68
C GLY A 26 -3.88 -8.21 -6.53
N PRO A 27 -4.22 -7.28 -7.44
CA PRO A 27 -3.25 -6.63 -8.34
C PRO A 27 -2.29 -5.69 -7.60
N ILE A 28 -2.61 -5.32 -6.37
CA ILE A 28 -1.75 -4.48 -5.52
C ILE A 28 -1.16 -5.35 -4.41
N SER A 29 0.16 -5.45 -4.40
CA SER A 29 0.91 -6.10 -3.33
C SER A 29 1.63 -5.07 -2.47
N TRP A 30 1.94 -5.43 -1.23
CA TRP A 30 2.63 -4.59 -0.28
C TRP A 30 3.83 -5.31 0.30
N THR A 31 4.97 -4.63 0.31
CA THR A 31 6.22 -5.13 0.90
C THR A 31 6.84 -4.09 1.82
N TYR A 32 7.51 -4.53 2.87
CA TYR A 32 8.31 -3.63 3.69
C TYR A 32 9.72 -3.52 3.11
N ASN A 33 10.10 -2.33 2.68
CA ASN A 33 11.39 -2.07 2.01
C ASN A 33 12.53 -1.70 2.98
N GLY A 34 12.32 -1.86 4.28
CA GLY A 34 13.29 -1.49 5.33
C GLY A 34 12.98 -0.15 6.01
N SER A 35 12.17 0.71 5.41
CA SER A 35 11.77 2.02 5.95
C SER A 35 10.26 2.21 6.04
N ARG A 36 9.51 1.68 5.08
CA ARG A 36 8.06 1.81 4.99
C ARG A 36 7.44 0.61 4.28
N PHE A 37 6.13 0.45 4.42
CA PHE A 37 5.37 -0.40 3.51
C PHE A 37 5.23 0.32 2.17
N ALA A 38 5.70 -0.32 1.11
CA ALA A 38 5.59 0.15 -0.26
C ALA A 38 4.67 -0.77 -1.05
N HIS A 39 3.78 -0.19 -1.83
CA HIS A 39 2.94 -0.95 -2.74
C HIS A 39 3.64 -1.23 -4.06
N THR A 40 3.17 -2.25 -4.73
CA THR A 40 3.50 -2.55 -6.13
C THR A 40 2.20 -2.91 -6.83
N ARG A 41 1.87 -2.18 -7.88
CA ARG A 41 0.70 -2.46 -8.71
C ARG A 41 1.08 -3.29 -9.91
N ASN A 42 0.22 -4.24 -10.29
CA ASN A 42 0.38 -4.95 -11.54
C ASN A 42 0.11 -3.99 -12.71
N THR A 43 1.14 -3.73 -13.52
CA THR A 43 1.08 -2.78 -14.64
C THR A 43 0.20 -3.25 -15.80
N TYR A 44 -0.13 -4.55 -15.85
CA TYR A 44 -0.80 -5.17 -16.99
C TYR A 44 -2.26 -5.54 -16.74
N SER A 45 -2.70 -5.57 -15.49
CA SER A 45 -4.08 -5.97 -15.14
C SER A 45 -4.50 -5.41 -13.80
N ASP A 46 -5.74 -4.94 -13.73
CA ASP A 46 -6.41 -4.55 -12.50
C ASP A 46 -7.04 -5.74 -11.76
N PHE A 47 -6.84 -6.97 -12.26
CA PHE A 47 -7.40 -8.19 -11.70
C PHE A 47 -6.34 -9.26 -11.49
N GLY A 48 -6.46 -10.01 -10.40
CA GLY A 48 -5.84 -11.31 -10.22
C GLY A 48 -6.78 -12.41 -10.73
N TYR A 49 -6.25 -13.42 -11.41
CA TYR A 49 -7.04 -14.52 -11.96
C TYR A 49 -6.64 -15.83 -11.29
N TYR A 50 -7.64 -16.62 -10.94
CA TYR A 50 -7.48 -17.95 -10.35
C TYR A 50 -8.31 -18.95 -11.14
N LEU A 51 -7.77 -20.14 -11.33
CA LEU A 51 -8.46 -21.23 -11.99
C LEU A 51 -8.96 -22.22 -10.93
N LEU A 52 -10.24 -22.50 -10.92
CA LEU A 52 -10.84 -23.59 -10.14
C LEU A 52 -11.07 -24.79 -11.05
N SER A 53 -10.56 -25.95 -10.65
CA SER A 53 -10.74 -27.20 -11.38
C SER A 53 -11.08 -28.32 -10.40
N ASP A 54 -11.93 -29.25 -10.82
CA ASP A 54 -12.31 -30.44 -10.05
C ASP A 54 -11.45 -31.68 -10.40
N ASP A 55 -10.61 -31.58 -11.42
CA ASP A 55 -9.72 -32.63 -11.91
C ASP A 55 -8.21 -32.35 -11.67
N ALA A 56 -7.88 -31.31 -10.93
CA ALA A 56 -6.49 -30.89 -10.70
C ALA A 56 -5.68 -31.80 -9.74
N GLY A 57 -6.24 -32.93 -9.30
CA GLY A 57 -5.60 -33.83 -8.37
C GLY A 57 -5.85 -33.52 -6.89
N ALA A 58 -4.95 -33.95 -6.01
CA ALA A 58 -5.12 -33.70 -4.57
C ALA A 58 -4.96 -32.22 -4.23
N MET A 59 -5.86 -31.69 -3.41
CA MET A 59 -5.76 -30.32 -2.87
C MET A 59 -4.51 -30.18 -2.01
N LEU A 60 -3.89 -29.02 -2.05
CA LEU A 60 -2.84 -28.69 -1.09
C LEU A 60 -3.43 -28.62 0.33
N PRO A 61 -2.71 -29.19 1.31
CA PRO A 61 -3.14 -29.15 2.70
C PRO A 61 -3.22 -27.71 3.20
N PHE A 62 -4.17 -27.47 4.09
CA PHE A 62 -4.32 -26.22 4.82
C PHE A 62 -4.06 -26.50 6.31
N PRO A 63 -2.78 -26.57 6.72
CA PRO A 63 -2.42 -27.03 8.05
C PRO A 63 -2.80 -26.02 9.13
N GLU A 64 -2.97 -26.52 10.33
CA GLU A 64 -3.02 -25.68 11.52
C GLU A 64 -1.59 -25.41 12.00
N ALA A 65 -1.32 -24.15 12.36
CA ALA A 65 -0.01 -23.75 12.86
C ALA A 65 0.22 -24.36 14.25
N GLU A 66 1.46 -24.70 14.55
CA GLU A 66 1.82 -25.19 15.87
C GLU A 66 1.64 -24.08 16.91
N ALA A 67 1.15 -24.49 18.10
CA ALA A 67 1.00 -23.55 19.21
C ALA A 67 2.38 -23.04 19.67
N VAL A 68 2.52 -21.72 19.71
CA VAL A 68 3.78 -21.08 20.14
C VAL A 68 3.90 -21.13 21.66
N SER A 69 4.99 -21.70 22.16
CA SER A 69 5.29 -21.77 23.59
C SER A 69 6.06 -20.53 24.05
N GLY A 70 5.90 -20.17 25.34
CA GLY A 70 6.61 -19.07 25.97
C GLY A 70 5.69 -17.95 26.49
N SER A 71 6.28 -16.85 26.96
CA SER A 71 5.54 -15.68 27.43
C SER A 71 5.45 -14.66 26.28
N PRO A 72 4.30 -14.54 25.61
CA PRO A 72 4.17 -13.65 24.49
C PRO A 72 4.11 -12.18 24.92
N THR A 73 4.52 -11.29 24.04
CA THR A 73 4.22 -9.86 24.13
C THR A 73 2.90 -9.57 23.44
N ASP A 74 1.97 -8.94 24.16
CA ASP A 74 0.67 -8.58 23.63
C ASP A 74 0.78 -7.38 22.68
N VAL A 75 0.11 -7.49 21.54
CA VAL A 75 0.02 -6.45 20.50
C VAL A 75 -1.44 -6.15 20.24
N THR A 76 -1.82 -4.88 20.40
CA THR A 76 -3.19 -4.38 20.28
C THR A 76 -3.41 -3.52 19.05
N TYR A 77 -2.37 -3.29 18.24
CA TYR A 77 -2.42 -2.46 17.04
C TYR A 77 -1.66 -3.12 15.88
N TYR A 78 -1.91 -2.62 14.69
CA TYR A 78 -1.25 -3.05 13.45
C TYR A 78 -0.99 -1.86 12.53
N SER A 79 -0.24 -2.07 11.47
CA SER A 79 -0.02 -1.07 10.43
C SER A 79 -1.16 -1.15 9.40
N TYR A 80 -2.08 -0.18 9.44
CA TYR A 80 -3.11 -0.02 8.42
C TYR A 80 -2.57 0.84 7.28
N TYR A 81 -2.47 0.28 6.09
CA TYR A 81 -1.87 0.94 4.94
C TYR A 81 -2.87 1.06 3.79
N GLN A 82 -2.80 2.19 3.11
CA GLN A 82 -3.63 2.53 1.97
C GLN A 82 -2.81 3.24 0.91
N VAL A 83 -3.30 3.23 -0.32
CA VAL A 83 -2.71 3.95 -1.45
C VAL A 83 -3.80 4.67 -2.24
N GLN A 84 -3.50 5.90 -2.63
CA GLN A 84 -4.14 6.62 -3.71
C GLN A 84 -3.20 6.52 -4.92
N ASP A 85 -3.61 5.78 -5.93
CA ASP A 85 -2.82 5.49 -7.12
C ASP A 85 -3.77 5.37 -8.32
N ASN A 86 -3.94 6.49 -9.03
CA ASN A 86 -4.77 6.58 -10.23
C ASN A 86 -3.89 6.62 -11.47
N ASP A 87 -3.94 5.58 -12.26
CA ASP A 87 -3.21 5.46 -13.51
C ASP A 87 -4.05 5.99 -14.68
N SER A 88 -4.01 7.27 -14.97
CA SER A 88 -4.81 7.90 -16.02
C SER A 88 -3.99 8.56 -17.11
N VAL A 89 -2.77 9.01 -16.82
CA VAL A 89 -1.91 9.75 -17.74
C VAL A 89 -0.55 9.09 -17.85
N ASN A 90 -0.22 8.58 -19.03
CA ASN A 90 1.14 8.14 -19.31
C ASN A 90 2.00 9.35 -19.70
N LEU A 91 2.98 9.69 -18.85
CA LEU A 91 3.97 10.71 -19.12
C LEU A 91 5.23 10.09 -19.77
N ILE A 92 5.04 9.18 -20.74
CA ILE A 92 6.15 8.59 -21.51
C ILE A 92 7.12 9.70 -21.91
N ASP A 93 8.39 9.48 -21.66
CA ASP A 93 9.47 10.43 -21.95
C ASP A 93 9.31 11.77 -21.19
N ARG A 94 8.36 11.87 -20.27
CA ARG A 94 8.10 13.07 -19.50
C ARG A 94 8.82 13.11 -18.14
N THR A 95 9.37 11.98 -17.72
CA THR A 95 10.13 11.88 -16.46
C THR A 95 11.44 11.15 -16.70
N GLY A 96 12.48 11.90 -17.00
CA GLY A 96 13.84 11.36 -17.15
C GLY A 96 14.17 10.75 -18.52
N VAL A 97 15.44 10.43 -18.69
CA VAL A 97 16.10 10.06 -19.98
C VAL A 97 15.79 8.62 -20.40
N SER A 98 15.20 7.82 -19.55
CA SER A 98 14.95 6.40 -19.83
C SER A 98 13.46 6.03 -19.74
N GLY A 99 12.59 6.97 -20.00
CA GLY A 99 11.15 6.79 -19.94
C GLY A 99 10.69 5.52 -20.64
N GLY A 100 10.42 4.48 -19.86
CA GLY A 100 10.00 3.18 -20.38
C GLY A 100 8.50 3.02 -20.53
N GLY A 101 7.73 4.06 -20.33
CA GLY A 101 6.27 4.04 -20.49
C GLY A 101 5.51 3.16 -19.50
N ARG A 102 6.11 2.81 -18.39
CA ARG A 102 5.51 1.93 -17.37
C ARG A 102 4.91 2.67 -16.18
N THR A 103 5.24 3.95 -16.00
CA THR A 103 4.71 4.78 -14.93
C THR A 103 3.57 5.60 -15.45
N PHE A 104 2.40 5.43 -14.84
CA PHE A 104 1.24 6.23 -15.10
C PHE A 104 1.06 7.21 -13.94
N TYR A 105 0.45 8.34 -14.23
CA TYR A 105 0.18 9.39 -13.25
C TYR A 105 -1.32 9.68 -13.23
N GLY A 106 -1.81 10.10 -12.09
CA GLY A 106 -3.22 10.42 -11.87
C GLY A 106 -3.51 11.91 -11.89
N GLU A 107 -3.79 12.46 -10.74
CA GLU A 107 -4.34 13.80 -10.58
C GLU A 107 -3.35 14.89 -11.00
N GLN A 108 -3.81 15.72 -11.93
CA GLN A 108 -3.07 16.90 -12.38
C GLN A 108 -3.27 18.09 -11.45
N PHE A 109 -2.20 18.86 -11.24
CA PHE A 109 -2.18 20.14 -10.54
C PHE A 109 -1.74 21.23 -11.49
N ALA A 110 -2.51 22.31 -11.56
CA ALA A 110 -2.07 23.57 -12.12
C ALA A 110 -1.30 24.40 -11.08
N ALA A 111 -0.52 25.38 -11.53
CA ALA A 111 0.18 26.29 -10.64
C ALA A 111 -0.81 27.00 -9.68
N GLY A 112 -0.53 26.96 -8.38
CA GLY A 112 -1.38 27.48 -7.31
C GLY A 112 -2.47 26.54 -6.82
N GLN A 113 -2.73 25.44 -7.51
CA GLN A 113 -3.82 24.53 -7.14
C GLN A 113 -3.51 23.74 -5.87
N THR A 114 -4.56 23.56 -5.07
CA THR A 114 -4.57 22.72 -3.87
C THR A 114 -5.55 21.57 -4.06
N ARG A 115 -5.17 20.36 -3.63
CA ARG A 115 -6.04 19.18 -3.57
C ARG A 115 -5.90 18.50 -2.22
N THR A 116 -6.99 17.88 -1.76
CA THR A 116 -7.02 17.09 -0.53
C THR A 116 -7.46 15.67 -0.85
N PHE A 117 -6.71 14.71 -0.34
CA PHE A 117 -6.97 13.27 -0.43
C PHE A 117 -7.33 12.77 0.96
N THR A 118 -8.40 12.00 1.06
CA THR A 118 -8.92 11.51 2.35
C THR A 118 -8.80 9.99 2.39
N PHE A 119 -8.22 9.48 3.47
CA PHE A 119 -8.01 8.07 3.73
C PHE A 119 -8.80 7.68 4.97
N SER A 120 -9.75 6.75 4.85
CA SER A 120 -10.48 6.22 6.00
C SER A 120 -9.55 5.31 6.81
N THR A 121 -9.31 5.66 8.05
CA THR A 121 -8.42 4.94 8.97
C THR A 121 -9.15 4.59 10.25
N PRO A 122 -10.04 3.59 10.20
CA PRO A 122 -10.83 3.22 11.36
C PRO A 122 -9.91 2.79 12.51
N TYR A 123 -10.24 3.27 13.71
CA TYR A 123 -9.50 2.96 14.92
C TYR A 123 -8.02 3.39 14.91
N ALA A 124 -7.69 4.50 14.23
CA ALA A 124 -6.38 5.13 14.39
C ALA A 124 -6.08 5.37 15.87
N ASN A 125 -4.88 4.94 16.35
CA ASN A 125 -4.56 4.90 17.77
C ASN A 125 -3.85 6.17 18.30
N GLY A 126 -3.69 7.19 17.46
CA GLY A 126 -3.03 8.44 17.82
C GLY A 126 -1.52 8.48 17.60
N ASP A 127 -0.90 7.35 17.30
CA ASP A 127 0.52 7.30 16.95
C ASP A 127 0.81 7.91 15.57
N ASN A 128 2.10 8.08 15.26
CA ASN A 128 2.53 8.68 14.02
C ASN A 128 2.13 7.84 12.80
N SER A 129 1.25 8.41 11.97
CA SER A 129 1.06 7.96 10.59
C SER A 129 2.24 8.38 9.73
N SER A 130 2.64 7.55 8.80
CA SER A 130 3.65 7.88 7.79
C SER A 130 3.00 8.06 6.42
N VAL A 131 3.44 9.08 5.70
CA VAL A 131 2.97 9.39 4.34
C VAL A 131 4.16 9.45 3.40
N TYR A 132 4.03 8.80 2.26
CA TYR A 132 4.96 8.92 1.16
C TYR A 132 4.20 9.32 -0.10
N ILE A 133 4.72 10.36 -0.79
CA ILE A 133 4.13 10.91 -1.99
C ILE A 133 5.16 10.85 -3.09
N ASP A 134 4.76 10.38 -4.25
CA ASP A 134 5.52 10.41 -5.50
C ASP A 134 4.76 11.21 -6.54
N MET A 135 5.46 12.09 -7.26
CA MET A 135 4.86 12.97 -8.26
C MET A 135 5.89 13.47 -9.26
N ALA A 136 5.40 14.07 -10.35
CA ALA A 136 6.27 14.74 -11.33
C ALA A 136 5.74 16.14 -11.67
N ALA A 137 6.66 17.06 -11.99
CA ALA A 137 6.31 18.41 -12.44
C ALA A 137 6.93 18.74 -13.80
N ASN A 138 6.17 19.44 -14.63
CA ASN A 138 6.62 20.07 -15.87
C ASN A 138 6.57 21.58 -15.69
N ALA A 139 7.72 22.18 -15.55
CA ALA A 139 7.84 23.64 -15.35
C ALA A 139 9.18 24.15 -15.87
N ALA A 140 9.19 25.32 -16.46
CA ALA A 140 10.41 26.02 -16.92
C ALA A 140 11.22 26.63 -15.76
N THR A 141 10.63 26.68 -14.57
CA THR A 141 11.27 27.17 -13.34
C THR A 141 11.09 26.16 -12.22
N THR A 142 11.93 26.21 -11.19
CA THR A 142 11.77 25.37 -10.00
C THR A 142 10.39 25.52 -9.38
N SER A 143 9.75 24.41 -9.11
CA SER A 143 8.46 24.33 -8.45
C SER A 143 8.61 24.03 -6.97
N THR A 144 7.63 24.44 -6.17
CA THR A 144 7.49 24.02 -4.78
C THR A 144 6.23 23.19 -4.64
N VAL A 145 6.35 22.03 -4.00
CA VAL A 145 5.20 21.25 -3.55
C VAL A 145 5.14 21.30 -2.04
N LYS A 146 4.00 21.74 -1.54
CA LYS A 146 3.69 21.75 -0.10
C LYS A 146 2.73 20.63 0.18
N ALA A 147 3.04 19.76 1.13
CA ALA A 147 2.15 18.72 1.59
C ALA A 147 1.89 18.88 3.09
N GLN A 148 0.68 18.56 3.51
CA GLN A 148 0.25 18.61 4.91
C GLN A 148 -0.57 17.36 5.23
N LEU A 149 -0.26 16.72 6.36
CA LEU A 149 -1.04 15.62 6.92
C LEU A 149 -1.92 16.19 8.03
N ASN A 150 -3.24 16.14 7.85
CA ASN A 150 -4.22 16.77 8.72
C ASN A 150 -3.86 18.25 8.97
N ASN A 151 -3.82 18.67 10.23
CA ASN A 151 -3.32 19.98 10.65
C ASN A 151 -2.07 19.85 11.54
N THR A 152 -1.41 18.70 11.52
CA THR A 152 -0.38 18.35 12.51
C THR A 152 1.04 18.42 11.95
N SER A 153 1.23 18.10 10.68
CA SER A 153 2.54 18.03 10.06
C SER A 153 2.52 18.58 8.65
N SER A 154 3.54 19.32 8.27
CA SER A 154 3.70 19.84 6.91
C SER A 154 5.14 19.70 6.43
N LYS A 155 5.29 19.50 5.12
CA LYS A 155 6.59 19.43 4.45
C LYS A 155 6.53 20.06 3.07
N SER A 156 7.61 20.71 2.67
CA SER A 156 7.77 21.24 1.32
C SER A 156 9.00 20.66 0.66
N ILE A 157 8.90 20.41 -0.64
CA ILE A 157 10.03 20.04 -1.49
C ILE A 157 10.13 20.98 -2.69
N TYR A 158 11.31 21.03 -3.29
CA TYR A 158 11.56 21.69 -4.55
C TYR A 158 11.73 20.65 -5.64
N ILE A 159 11.02 20.83 -6.76
CA ILE A 159 11.19 20.06 -7.97
C ILE A 159 11.86 20.97 -8.99
N SER A 160 13.00 20.57 -9.52
CA SER A 160 13.75 21.34 -10.50
C SER A 160 12.93 21.61 -11.77
N SER A 161 13.31 22.65 -12.50
CA SER A 161 12.80 22.87 -13.85
C SER A 161 13.17 21.72 -14.78
N ILE A 162 12.40 21.54 -15.85
CA ILE A 162 12.78 20.65 -16.93
C ILE A 162 14.11 21.12 -17.55
N PRO A 163 15.09 20.22 -17.77
CA PRO A 163 16.40 20.59 -18.28
C PRO A 163 16.39 20.99 -19.76
N ASP A 164 15.45 20.47 -20.51
CA ASP A 164 15.35 20.68 -21.97
C ASP A 164 13.91 20.42 -22.45
N HIS A 165 13.66 20.62 -23.76
CA HIS A 165 12.33 20.43 -24.35
C HIS A 165 11.96 18.96 -24.64
N TYR A 166 12.87 18.01 -24.45
CA TYR A 166 12.61 16.57 -24.56
C TYR A 166 12.18 15.97 -23.23
N THR A 167 12.52 16.60 -22.13
CA THR A 167 12.13 16.17 -20.77
C THR A 167 10.77 16.74 -20.42
N PHE A 168 9.76 15.89 -20.28
CA PHE A 168 8.38 16.33 -20.01
C PHE A 168 8.04 16.42 -18.52
N GLY A 169 8.92 16.00 -17.64
CA GLY A 169 8.71 16.14 -16.22
C GLY A 169 9.94 15.74 -15.41
N VAL A 170 10.01 16.30 -14.21
CA VAL A 170 11.01 15.97 -13.20
C VAL A 170 10.28 15.40 -12.00
N ALA A 171 10.72 14.22 -11.55
CA ALA A 171 10.13 13.54 -10.41
C ALA A 171 10.52 14.21 -9.07
N GLY A 172 9.62 14.11 -8.10
CA GLY A 172 9.87 14.54 -6.73
C GLY A 172 9.11 13.70 -5.73
N THR A 173 9.69 13.46 -4.56
CA THR A 173 9.08 12.65 -3.52
C THR A 173 9.02 13.39 -2.18
N ILE A 174 7.96 13.13 -1.40
CA ILE A 174 7.78 13.66 -0.05
C ILE A 174 7.61 12.48 0.91
N SER A 175 8.37 12.50 2.00
CA SER A 175 8.11 11.63 3.16
C SER A 175 7.84 12.49 4.37
N MET A 176 6.76 12.22 5.09
CA MET A 176 6.38 12.95 6.29
C MET A 176 5.65 12.03 7.28
N ASN A 177 5.68 12.41 8.56
CA ASN A 177 4.99 11.70 9.63
C ASN A 177 4.18 12.71 10.44
N GLY A 178 3.09 12.24 11.04
CA GLY A 178 2.27 13.06 11.93
C GLY A 178 1.33 12.21 12.76
N ALA A 179 1.18 12.56 14.03
CA ALA A 179 0.26 11.89 14.93
C ALA A 179 -1.17 12.39 14.72
N SER A 180 -2.14 11.47 14.74
CA SER A 180 -3.55 11.81 14.67
C SER A 180 -4.45 10.63 15.06
N GLU A 181 -5.44 10.90 15.90
CA GLU A 181 -6.54 9.98 16.22
C GLU A 181 -7.72 10.11 15.25
N GLU A 182 -7.61 10.97 14.22
CA GLU A 182 -8.69 11.17 13.27
C GLU A 182 -8.95 9.88 12.47
N GLN A 183 -10.23 9.51 12.37
CA GLN A 183 -10.68 8.35 11.60
C GLN A 183 -10.61 8.57 10.08
N ASN A 184 -10.34 9.80 9.65
CA ASN A 184 -10.11 10.17 8.27
C ASN A 184 -8.84 11.02 8.20
N GLN A 185 -7.75 10.41 7.78
CA GLN A 185 -6.49 11.11 7.54
C GLN A 185 -6.61 11.93 6.24
N ARG A 186 -6.22 13.19 6.29
CA ARG A 186 -6.27 14.10 5.12
C ARG A 186 -4.85 14.50 4.72
N VAL A 187 -4.49 14.19 3.49
CA VAL A 187 -3.26 14.67 2.85
C VAL A 187 -3.63 15.80 1.91
N THR A 188 -3.27 17.03 2.29
CA THR A 188 -3.49 18.23 1.47
C THR A 188 -2.20 18.60 0.77
N MET A 189 -2.25 18.77 -0.56
CA MET A 189 -1.11 19.10 -1.40
C MET A 189 -1.37 20.39 -2.16
N GLN A 190 -0.38 21.28 -2.20
CA GLN A 190 -0.40 22.50 -3.02
C GLN A 190 0.81 22.52 -3.96
N PHE A 191 0.55 22.68 -5.25
CA PHE A 191 1.59 22.91 -6.25
C PHE A 191 1.77 24.40 -6.49
N VAL A 192 2.98 24.91 -6.28
CA VAL A 192 3.31 26.33 -6.39
C VAL A 192 4.41 26.53 -7.42
N ASN A 193 4.12 27.38 -8.42
CA ASN A 193 5.08 27.82 -9.41
C ASN A 193 4.75 29.25 -9.85
N SER A 194 5.75 30.04 -10.21
CA SER A 194 5.58 31.42 -10.72
C SER A 194 5.07 31.43 -12.17
N ASN A 195 5.25 30.35 -12.91
CA ASN A 195 4.72 30.20 -14.26
C ASN A 195 3.32 29.56 -14.21
N ALA A 196 2.32 30.30 -14.66
CA ALA A 196 0.93 29.81 -14.70
C ALA A 196 0.71 28.59 -15.61
N GLY A 197 1.60 28.34 -16.59
CA GLY A 197 1.57 27.16 -17.45
C GLY A 197 2.24 25.92 -16.85
N ALA A 198 2.82 26.03 -15.65
CA ALA A 198 3.42 24.87 -14.97
C ALA A 198 2.36 23.87 -14.52
N LEU A 199 2.66 22.60 -14.71
CA LEU A 199 1.79 21.48 -14.34
C LEU A 199 2.55 20.46 -13.50
N ALA A 200 1.82 19.76 -12.66
CA ALA A 200 2.34 18.59 -11.95
C ALA A 200 1.29 17.46 -11.96
N TRP A 201 1.74 16.25 -11.73
CA TRP A 201 0.89 15.05 -11.66
C TRP A 201 1.30 14.21 -10.48
N LEU A 202 0.32 13.75 -9.75
CA LEU A 202 0.49 12.75 -8.70
C LEU A 202 0.74 11.39 -9.35
N ASN A 203 1.78 10.68 -8.92
CA ASN A 203 1.93 9.26 -9.18
C ASN A 203 1.10 8.51 -8.14
N TYR A 204 1.49 8.59 -6.87
CA TYR A 204 0.72 7.99 -5.79
C TYR A 204 0.95 8.68 -4.44
N ILE A 205 0.02 8.41 -3.51
CA ILE A 205 0.17 8.68 -2.08
C ILE A 205 0.03 7.36 -1.35
N GLU A 206 1.06 6.93 -0.62
CA GLU A 206 0.96 5.85 0.35
C GLU A 206 0.81 6.42 1.75
N ILE A 207 -0.09 5.85 2.53
CA ILE A 207 -0.25 6.18 3.94
C ILE A 207 -0.28 4.90 4.78
N THR A 208 0.47 4.91 5.87
CA THR A 208 0.44 3.85 6.89
C THR A 208 0.09 4.47 8.22
N THR A 209 -1.01 4.04 8.80
CA THR A 209 -1.53 4.52 10.09
C THR A 209 -1.55 3.38 11.10
N PRO A 210 -0.92 3.55 12.28
CA PRO A 210 -1.10 2.62 13.38
C PRO A 210 -2.56 2.62 13.83
N SER A 211 -3.21 1.47 13.76
CA SER A 211 -4.64 1.31 14.07
C SER A 211 -4.85 0.15 15.04
N GLU A 212 -5.82 0.26 15.91
CA GLU A 212 -6.13 -0.79 16.86
C GLU A 212 -6.64 -2.04 16.15
N LEU A 213 -6.34 -3.21 16.70
CA LEU A 213 -6.80 -4.50 16.20
C LEU A 213 -8.28 -4.71 16.52
N VAL A 214 -9.14 -4.09 15.72
CA VAL A 214 -10.61 -4.22 15.80
C VAL A 214 -11.14 -4.69 14.47
N MET A 215 -11.83 -5.83 14.45
CA MET A 215 -12.43 -6.36 13.22
C MET A 215 -13.51 -5.41 12.70
N THR A 216 -13.40 -4.99 11.43
CA THR A 216 -14.27 -3.98 10.79
C THR A 216 -15.05 -4.55 9.61
N GLY A 217 -15.29 -5.80 9.53
CA GLY A 217 -16.04 -6.41 8.42
C GLY A 217 -15.84 -7.92 8.38
N SER A 218 -16.09 -8.52 7.25
CA SER A 218 -15.91 -9.97 7.04
C SER A 218 -14.45 -10.36 6.76
N TYR A 219 -13.58 -9.41 6.44
CA TYR A 219 -12.17 -9.63 6.14
C TYR A 219 -11.33 -8.49 6.70
N MET A 220 -10.15 -8.83 7.22
CA MET A 220 -9.15 -7.87 7.69
C MET A 220 -7.74 -8.40 7.43
N GLY A 221 -6.95 -7.64 6.66
CA GLY A 221 -5.53 -7.93 6.48
C GLY A 221 -4.70 -7.26 7.58
N ILE A 222 -3.93 -8.05 8.33
CA ILE A 222 -3.09 -7.57 9.42
C ILE A 222 -1.63 -7.64 8.99
N ARG A 223 -0.92 -6.52 9.08
CA ARG A 223 0.54 -6.46 8.95
C ARG A 223 1.12 -5.72 10.14
N SER A 224 2.20 -6.24 10.67
CA SER A 224 2.87 -5.65 11.83
C SER A 224 4.38 -5.73 11.67
N LEU A 225 5.07 -4.72 12.18
CA LEU A 225 6.53 -4.71 12.29
C LEU A 225 7.02 -5.01 13.70
N VAL A 226 6.09 -5.17 14.66
CA VAL A 226 6.42 -5.35 16.08
C VAL A 226 7.28 -6.59 16.30
N ASN A 227 6.98 -7.67 15.60
CA ASN A 227 7.68 -8.95 15.75
C ASN A 227 9.04 -9.02 15.03
N ARG A 228 9.41 -8.02 14.24
CA ARG A 228 10.69 -8.07 13.50
C ARG A 228 11.92 -7.93 14.36
N ASN A 229 11.79 -7.25 15.48
CA ASN A 229 12.90 -6.91 16.37
C ASN A 229 12.81 -7.61 17.75
N THR A 230 11.96 -8.63 17.87
CA THR A 230 11.82 -9.43 19.10
C THR A 230 12.06 -10.89 18.81
N THR A 231 12.73 -11.56 19.74
CA THR A 231 12.88 -13.03 19.77
C THR A 231 11.75 -13.71 20.54
N ASN A 232 10.95 -12.91 21.25
CA ASN A 232 9.82 -13.42 22.02
C ASN A 232 8.61 -13.64 21.11
N PRO A 233 7.75 -14.62 21.40
CA PRO A 233 6.47 -14.75 20.75
C PRO A 233 5.63 -13.48 20.85
N VAL A 234 4.82 -13.22 19.84
CA VAL A 234 3.91 -12.08 19.80
C VAL A 234 2.48 -12.60 19.76
N ARG A 235 1.62 -12.04 20.58
CA ARG A 235 0.18 -12.36 20.60
C ARG A 235 -0.63 -11.16 20.17
N PHE A 236 -1.30 -11.28 19.02
CA PHE A 236 -2.20 -10.25 18.52
C PHE A 236 -3.57 -10.35 19.22
N LEU A 237 -4.00 -9.29 19.87
CA LEU A 237 -5.29 -9.21 20.54
C LEU A 237 -6.32 -8.56 19.64
N LEU A 238 -7.00 -9.39 18.83
CA LEU A 238 -8.04 -8.93 17.90
C LEU A 238 -9.38 -8.84 18.64
N ARG A 239 -10.02 -7.67 18.57
CA ARG A 239 -11.34 -7.40 19.14
C ARG A 239 -12.46 -7.48 18.10
N ASN A 240 -13.70 -7.54 18.55
CA ASN A 240 -14.91 -7.58 17.71
C ASN A 240 -14.92 -8.79 16.74
N THR A 241 -14.45 -9.92 17.23
CA THR A 241 -14.48 -11.21 16.54
C THR A 241 -15.73 -12.02 16.91
N THR A 242 -16.04 -13.04 16.12
CA THR A 242 -17.09 -14.02 16.40
C THR A 242 -16.50 -15.42 16.60
N ALA A 243 -17.27 -16.37 17.08
CA ALA A 243 -16.82 -17.75 17.23
C ALA A 243 -16.44 -18.42 15.87
N SER A 244 -16.91 -17.89 14.77
CA SER A 244 -16.58 -18.36 13.42
C SER A 244 -15.41 -17.62 12.76
N THR A 245 -14.77 -16.66 13.46
CA THR A 245 -13.63 -15.95 12.93
C THR A 245 -12.45 -16.90 12.77
N GLN A 246 -11.87 -16.94 11.59
CA GLN A 246 -10.65 -17.69 11.31
C GLN A 246 -9.48 -16.72 11.12
N ILE A 247 -8.32 -17.09 11.62
CA ILE A 247 -7.08 -16.32 11.48
C ILE A 247 -6.09 -17.17 10.68
N TRP A 248 -5.54 -16.59 9.62
CA TRP A 248 -4.62 -17.26 8.74
C TRP A 248 -3.27 -16.53 8.72
N ASP A 249 -2.20 -17.27 8.83
CA ASP A 249 -0.87 -16.76 8.49
C ASP A 249 -0.65 -16.91 6.99
N VAL A 250 -0.59 -15.77 6.32
CA VAL A 250 -0.38 -15.64 4.88
C VAL A 250 0.97 -14.99 4.55
N THR A 251 1.91 -15.05 5.48
CA THR A 251 3.26 -14.49 5.30
C THR A 251 4.00 -15.19 4.16
N ASP A 252 3.84 -16.51 4.05
CA ASP A 252 4.29 -17.31 2.92
C ASP A 252 3.08 -17.87 2.17
N LEU A 253 2.86 -17.39 0.95
CA LEU A 253 1.72 -17.81 0.12
C LEU A 253 1.78 -19.26 -0.33
N ALA A 254 2.96 -19.88 -0.31
CA ALA A 254 3.13 -21.31 -0.61
C ALA A 254 2.89 -22.19 0.61
N ALA A 255 2.84 -21.62 1.82
CA ALA A 255 2.72 -22.32 3.09
C ALA A 255 1.74 -21.64 4.04
N ILE A 256 0.55 -21.31 3.55
CA ILE A 256 -0.52 -20.70 4.34
C ILE A 256 -0.94 -21.64 5.46
N GLN A 257 -1.13 -21.10 6.67
CA GLN A 257 -1.52 -21.87 7.86
C GLN A 257 -2.70 -21.21 8.57
N ARG A 258 -3.58 -22.01 9.15
CA ARG A 258 -4.61 -21.53 10.07
C ARG A 258 -4.01 -21.45 11.48
N MET A 259 -4.16 -20.29 12.10
CA MET A 259 -3.78 -20.11 13.52
C MET A 259 -4.78 -20.85 14.42
N PRO A 260 -4.30 -21.46 15.53
CA PRO A 260 -5.14 -22.22 16.44
C PRO A 260 -6.11 -21.33 17.23
#